data_0911b942e188c2cd84625ee9e9d4618d
#
_entry.id   0911b942e188c2cd84625ee9e9d4618d
#
_cell.length_a   1.000
_cell.length_b   1.000
_cell.length_c   1.000
_cell.angle_alpha   90.00
_cell.angle_beta   90.00
_cell.angle_gamma   90.00
#
_symmetry.space_group_name_H-M   'P 1'
#
loop_
_entity.id
_entity.type
_entity.pdbx_description
1 polymer ?
#
loop_
_entity_poly.entity_id
_entity_poly.type
_entity_poly.pdbx_seq_one_letter_code
_entity_poly.pdbx_strand_id
1 'polypeptide(L)'
;MRSRALFAGIGVLLAVFAADVLAAAEVRGVRLWRAPDNTRLVFDLSGPVQHSVFTLAAPNRIVIDISGAQLATKLEQLSLSNTPITSVRSAQRSPTELRVVIDVSAAVVPKSFSLAPNQQYGNRLVVDLFDQEAAANEASTPQVAVAPSTPQPPVSPTQPATNKLPPVPGGNRDIIIAIDAGHGGEDPGALGPKGQHEKDVTLAIAKELQRQINQEKGFRAELVRTGDYFIPLRKRTEIARKKGADLFVSIHADAAPSRSAFGASVFALSDRGATSETARWLADNENRSDLIGGVGSVSLDDKDRMLAGVLLDLSMTASLSSSLNVGQKVLTNISRVTPLHKRRVEQAGFMVLKSPDIPSILVETGFISNHNESQKLASAGHQQALARSIQGGIKQFFQQNPPPGTYIASQRDQGKIAAGPREHLVTSGESLALIAQRYQVSLAALRSANGLKNDNIKVGQTLDIPATALAAQP
;
A
#
# COMPACT_ATOMS: atom_id res chain seq x y z
N MET A 1 -29.00 -92.56 -6.09
CA MET A 1 -29.61 -91.25 -6.22
C MET A 1 -29.13 -90.40 -5.03
N ARG A 2 -28.26 -89.45 -5.25
CA ARG A 2 -27.57 -88.69 -4.20
C ARG A 2 -28.13 -87.27 -4.14
N SER A 3 -28.79 -86.92 -3.01
CA SER A 3 -29.23 -85.56 -2.68
C SER A 3 -28.05 -84.73 -2.17
N ARG A 4 -27.83 -83.62 -2.81
CA ARG A 4 -26.88 -82.57 -2.33
C ARG A 4 -27.70 -81.46 -1.64
N ALA A 5 -27.50 -81.32 -0.32
CA ALA A 5 -28.03 -80.18 0.42
C ALA A 5 -27.09 -78.96 0.22
N LEU A 6 -27.68 -77.82 -0.14
CA LEU A 6 -26.99 -76.52 -0.30
C LEU A 6 -27.15 -75.77 1.02
N PHE A 7 -26.02 -75.53 1.73
CA PHE A 7 -25.98 -74.60 2.88
C PHE A 7 -25.73 -73.20 2.37
N ALA A 8 -26.70 -72.32 2.52
CA ALA A 8 -26.54 -70.88 2.29
C ALA A 8 -26.02 -70.22 3.56
N GLY A 9 -24.76 -69.84 3.56
CA GLY A 9 -24.19 -69.02 4.64
C GLY A 9 -24.52 -67.54 4.44
N ILE A 10 -25.25 -66.97 5.38
CA ILE A 10 -25.53 -65.52 5.50
C ILE A 10 -24.32 -64.90 6.20
N GLY A 11 -23.47 -64.21 5.41
CA GLY A 11 -22.42 -63.37 5.93
C GLY A 11 -22.97 -61.98 6.30
N VAL A 12 -23.04 -61.73 7.60
CA VAL A 12 -23.36 -60.39 8.12
C VAL A 12 -22.12 -59.50 7.98
N LEU A 13 -22.16 -58.58 7.05
CA LEU A 13 -21.12 -57.55 6.87
C LEU A 13 -21.35 -56.45 7.93
N LEU A 14 -20.62 -56.44 9.02
CA LEU A 14 -20.55 -55.34 9.98
C LEU A 14 -19.74 -54.20 9.31
N ALA A 15 -20.44 -53.20 8.76
CA ALA A 15 -19.82 -51.91 8.37
C ALA A 15 -19.47 -51.15 9.66
N VAL A 16 -18.22 -51.19 10.04
CA VAL A 16 -17.67 -50.31 11.09
C VAL A 16 -17.59 -48.92 10.47
N PHE A 17 -18.56 -48.04 10.76
CA PHE A 17 -18.42 -46.62 10.55
C PHE A 17 -17.37 -46.15 11.56
N ALA A 18 -16.10 -46.00 11.11
CA ALA A 18 -15.13 -45.19 11.80
C ALA A 18 -15.60 -43.76 11.74
N ALA A 19 -16.23 -43.27 12.81
CA ALA A 19 -16.40 -41.82 12.98
C ALA A 19 -14.99 -41.24 13.09
N ASP A 20 -14.54 -40.54 12.05
CA ASP A 20 -13.38 -39.70 12.13
C ASP A 20 -13.64 -38.72 13.28
N VAL A 21 -13.07 -38.98 14.43
CA VAL A 21 -12.97 -38.02 15.53
C VAL A 21 -12.02 -36.96 15.00
N LEU A 22 -12.56 -35.89 14.39
CA LEU A 22 -11.80 -34.72 14.00
C LEU A 22 -11.06 -34.27 15.27
N ALA A 23 -9.76 -34.49 15.30
CA ALA A 23 -8.92 -34.01 16.39
C ALA A 23 -9.10 -32.48 16.51
N ALA A 24 -9.29 -32.01 17.77
CA ALA A 24 -9.43 -30.59 18.02
C ALA A 24 -8.23 -29.82 17.43
N ALA A 25 -8.48 -28.72 16.77
CA ALA A 25 -7.42 -27.86 16.26
C ALA A 25 -6.60 -27.28 17.42
N GLU A 26 -5.30 -27.16 17.24
CA GLU A 26 -4.39 -26.57 18.23
C GLU A 26 -4.22 -25.07 17.97
N VAL A 27 -4.37 -24.27 19.02
CA VAL A 27 -3.87 -22.88 19.02
C VAL A 27 -2.37 -22.93 19.33
N ARG A 28 -1.53 -22.86 18.31
CA ARG A 28 -0.08 -23.03 18.38
C ARG A 28 0.67 -21.77 18.75
N GLY A 29 0.08 -20.61 18.50
CA GLY A 29 0.65 -19.33 18.83
C GLY A 29 -0.41 -18.24 18.86
N VAL A 30 -0.09 -17.15 19.58
CA VAL A 30 -0.88 -15.93 19.53
C VAL A 30 0.09 -14.78 19.33
N ARG A 31 -0.21 -13.92 18.37
CA ARG A 31 0.60 -12.74 18.03
C ARG A 31 -0.25 -11.49 18.18
N LEU A 32 0.38 -10.39 18.56
CA LEU A 32 -0.31 -9.15 18.86
C LEU A 32 0.43 -7.96 18.24
N TRP A 33 -0.33 -7.04 17.64
CA TRP A 33 0.17 -5.78 17.13
C TRP A 33 -0.77 -4.64 17.51
N ARG A 34 -0.20 -3.49 17.85
CA ARG A 34 -0.93 -2.26 18.12
C ARG A 34 -0.77 -1.29 16.95
N ALA A 35 -1.87 -0.95 16.30
CA ALA A 35 -2.01 0.15 15.37
C ALA A 35 -2.60 1.39 16.09
N PRO A 36 -2.57 2.59 15.50
CA PRO A 36 -3.09 3.79 16.15
C PRO A 36 -4.57 3.73 16.54
N ASP A 37 -5.38 2.96 15.81
CA ASP A 37 -6.83 2.88 15.92
C ASP A 37 -7.36 1.51 16.37
N ASN A 38 -6.53 0.48 16.40
CA ASN A 38 -6.91 -0.87 16.80
C ASN A 38 -5.76 -1.67 17.42
N THR A 39 -6.11 -2.78 18.08
CA THR A 39 -5.17 -3.82 18.49
C THR A 39 -5.58 -5.13 17.83
N ARG A 40 -4.69 -5.71 17.03
CA ARG A 40 -4.91 -6.99 16.35
C ARG A 40 -4.30 -8.15 17.11
N LEU A 41 -5.10 -9.17 17.36
CA LEU A 41 -4.64 -10.48 17.83
C LEU A 41 -4.81 -11.50 16.71
N VAL A 42 -3.81 -12.34 16.51
CA VAL A 42 -3.85 -13.43 15.54
C VAL A 42 -3.52 -14.75 16.26
N PHE A 43 -4.46 -15.68 16.23
CA PHE A 43 -4.31 -17.02 16.73
C PHE A 43 -3.89 -17.94 15.59
N ASP A 44 -2.68 -18.50 15.67
CA ASP A 44 -2.17 -19.46 14.69
C ASP A 44 -2.72 -20.86 15.02
N LEU A 45 -3.42 -21.48 14.05
CA LEU A 45 -4.20 -22.68 14.24
C LEU A 45 -3.66 -23.85 13.41
N SER A 46 -3.76 -25.07 13.93
CA SER A 46 -3.43 -26.29 13.18
C SER A 46 -4.49 -26.68 12.14
N GLY A 47 -5.72 -26.18 12.28
CA GLY A 47 -6.86 -26.47 11.42
C GLY A 47 -7.93 -25.38 11.48
N PRO A 48 -8.96 -25.45 10.66
CA PRO A 48 -10.08 -24.51 10.69
C PRO A 48 -10.89 -24.67 11.98
N VAL A 49 -11.45 -23.56 12.49
CA VAL A 49 -12.27 -23.53 13.71
C VAL A 49 -13.53 -22.70 13.50
N GLN A 50 -14.55 -22.96 14.31
CA GLN A 50 -15.69 -22.07 14.50
C GLN A 50 -15.41 -21.18 15.70
N HIS A 51 -15.86 -19.92 15.67
CA HIS A 51 -15.65 -19.00 16.79
C HIS A 51 -16.81 -18.05 16.98
N SER A 52 -16.94 -17.53 18.20
CA SER A 52 -17.80 -16.41 18.52
C SER A 52 -17.05 -15.41 19.39
N VAL A 53 -17.33 -14.11 19.18
CA VAL A 53 -16.71 -13.03 19.93
C VAL A 53 -17.80 -12.11 20.46
N PHE A 54 -17.76 -11.80 21.75
CA PHE A 54 -18.71 -10.88 22.38
C PHE A 54 -18.04 -10.08 23.50
N THR A 55 -18.68 -8.96 23.87
CA THR A 55 -18.19 -8.07 24.90
C THR A 55 -18.98 -8.22 26.18
N LEU A 56 -18.31 -8.03 27.33
CA LEU A 56 -18.91 -7.91 28.65
C LEU A 56 -18.49 -6.57 29.25
N ALA A 57 -19.43 -5.89 29.88
CA ALA A 57 -19.18 -4.65 30.61
C ALA A 57 -19.00 -4.90 32.11
N ALA A 58 -18.38 -3.93 32.80
CA ALA A 58 -18.22 -3.88 34.26
C ALA A 58 -17.56 -5.11 34.91
N PRO A 59 -16.26 -5.42 34.71
CA PRO A 59 -15.28 -4.69 33.91
C PRO A 59 -15.36 -5.01 32.41
N ASN A 60 -14.79 -4.14 31.56
CA ASN A 60 -14.77 -4.34 30.13
C ASN A 60 -13.92 -5.59 29.76
N ARG A 61 -14.53 -6.52 29.06
CA ARG A 61 -13.91 -7.80 28.64
C ARG A 61 -14.36 -8.17 27.26
N ILE A 62 -13.46 -8.77 26.51
CA ILE A 62 -13.75 -9.45 25.25
C ILE A 62 -13.65 -10.96 25.53
N VAL A 63 -14.68 -11.70 25.17
CA VAL A 63 -14.72 -13.15 25.29
C VAL A 63 -14.70 -13.74 23.90
N ILE A 64 -13.77 -14.66 23.66
CA ILE A 64 -13.61 -15.39 22.41
C ILE A 64 -13.81 -16.86 22.72
N ASP A 65 -14.89 -17.45 22.19
CA ASP A 65 -15.15 -18.88 22.25
C ASP A 65 -14.71 -19.52 20.94
N ILE A 66 -13.84 -20.51 21.02
CA ILE A 66 -13.28 -21.22 19.85
C ILE A 66 -13.68 -22.68 19.98
N SER A 67 -14.62 -23.10 19.12
CA SER A 67 -15.09 -24.48 19.06
C SER A 67 -14.17 -25.34 18.21
N GLY A 68 -13.97 -26.59 18.59
CA GLY A 68 -13.04 -27.49 17.91
C GLY A 68 -11.58 -27.19 18.19
N ALA A 69 -11.24 -26.49 19.29
CA ALA A 69 -9.87 -26.06 19.57
C ALA A 69 -9.38 -26.40 20.98
N GLN A 70 -8.06 -26.56 21.08
CA GLN A 70 -7.30 -26.68 22.33
C GLN A 70 -6.12 -25.69 22.32
N LEU A 71 -5.70 -25.26 23.52
CA LEU A 71 -4.57 -24.35 23.65
C LEU A 71 -3.26 -25.15 23.74
N ALA A 72 -2.34 -24.96 22.80
CA ALA A 72 -1.01 -25.57 22.77
C ALA A 72 0.13 -24.55 23.00
N THR A 73 -0.19 -23.32 23.41
CA THR A 73 0.79 -22.23 23.67
C THR A 73 0.50 -21.54 24.99
N LYS A 74 1.41 -20.67 25.44
CA LYS A 74 1.26 -19.88 26.65
C LYS A 74 0.89 -18.45 26.28
N LEU A 75 -0.21 -17.93 26.82
CA LEU A 75 -0.69 -16.56 26.55
C LEU A 75 0.06 -15.50 27.39
N GLU A 76 0.70 -15.90 28.48
CA GLU A 76 1.42 -15.00 29.39
C GLU A 76 2.67 -14.37 28.75
N GLN A 77 3.10 -14.87 27.59
CA GLN A 77 4.26 -14.36 26.84
C GLN A 77 3.91 -13.18 25.92
N LEU A 78 2.62 -12.82 25.82
CA LEU A 78 2.19 -11.70 24.99
C LEU A 78 2.66 -10.37 25.58
N SER A 79 3.34 -9.56 24.78
CA SER A 79 3.67 -8.18 25.17
C SER A 79 2.43 -7.30 25.03
N LEU A 80 1.84 -6.93 26.17
CA LEU A 80 0.64 -6.10 26.22
C LEU A 80 0.94 -4.59 26.28
N SER A 81 2.21 -4.22 26.26
CA SER A 81 2.66 -2.80 26.36
C SER A 81 2.05 -1.94 25.26
N ASN A 82 1.60 -0.76 25.64
CA ASN A 82 0.98 0.22 24.75
C ASN A 82 -0.33 -0.24 24.07
N THR A 83 -1.00 -1.26 24.63
CA THR A 83 -2.31 -1.71 24.16
C THR A 83 -3.38 -1.44 25.23
N PRO A 84 -4.68 -1.40 24.87
CA PRO A 84 -5.74 -1.34 25.87
C PRO A 84 -5.94 -2.67 26.64
N ILE A 85 -5.21 -3.74 26.29
CA ILE A 85 -5.33 -5.04 26.92
C ILE A 85 -4.56 -5.03 28.22
N THR A 86 -5.25 -5.37 29.33
CA THR A 86 -4.66 -5.45 30.67
C THR A 86 -4.28 -6.88 31.07
N SER A 87 -5.03 -7.87 30.58
CA SER A 87 -4.72 -9.28 30.78
C SER A 87 -5.34 -10.15 29.68
N VAL A 88 -4.73 -11.32 29.44
CA VAL A 88 -5.27 -12.37 28.57
C VAL A 88 -5.23 -13.68 29.34
N ARG A 89 -6.36 -14.36 29.44
CA ARG A 89 -6.48 -15.63 30.13
C ARG A 89 -7.32 -16.60 29.32
N SER A 90 -7.12 -17.89 29.53
CA SER A 90 -7.84 -18.92 28.81
C SER A 90 -8.34 -20.01 29.75
N ALA A 91 -9.39 -20.68 29.34
CA ALA A 91 -9.91 -21.87 30.00
C ALA A 91 -10.41 -22.88 28.97
N GLN A 92 -10.01 -24.13 29.10
CA GLN A 92 -10.58 -25.22 28.33
C GLN A 92 -11.91 -25.59 28.98
N ARG A 93 -13.03 -25.30 28.31
CA ARG A 93 -14.39 -25.56 28.84
C ARG A 93 -14.83 -27.03 28.63
N SER A 94 -14.36 -27.62 27.55
CA SER A 94 -14.54 -29.02 27.19
C SER A 94 -13.32 -29.49 26.38
N PRO A 95 -13.15 -30.77 26.07
CA PRO A 95 -12.05 -31.24 25.23
C PRO A 95 -11.93 -30.53 23.86
N THR A 96 -13.01 -29.91 23.43
CA THR A 96 -13.07 -29.24 22.10
C THR A 96 -13.57 -27.81 22.18
N GLU A 97 -13.64 -27.19 23.36
CA GLU A 97 -14.11 -25.80 23.48
C GLU A 97 -13.14 -24.97 24.32
N LEU A 98 -12.44 -24.07 23.66
CA LEU A 98 -11.49 -23.12 24.25
C LEU A 98 -12.14 -21.75 24.41
N ARG A 99 -12.12 -21.19 25.63
CA ARG A 99 -12.48 -19.80 25.88
C ARG A 99 -11.24 -18.97 26.17
N VAL A 100 -11.11 -17.85 25.47
CA VAL A 100 -10.11 -16.82 25.76
C VAL A 100 -10.83 -15.56 26.23
N VAL A 101 -10.38 -14.99 27.34
CA VAL A 101 -10.94 -13.76 27.90
C VAL A 101 -9.83 -12.71 27.92
N ILE A 102 -10.12 -11.57 27.33
CA ILE A 102 -9.24 -10.40 27.24
C ILE A 102 -9.85 -9.31 28.11
N ASP A 103 -9.17 -8.93 29.17
CA ASP A 103 -9.55 -7.78 29.99
C ASP A 103 -8.98 -6.52 29.34
N VAL A 104 -9.80 -5.45 29.23
CA VAL A 104 -9.41 -4.22 28.56
C VAL A 104 -9.66 -3.00 29.46
N SER A 105 -8.72 -2.05 29.42
CA SER A 105 -8.79 -0.79 30.22
C SER A 105 -9.82 0.22 29.68
N ALA A 106 -10.22 0.08 28.41
CA ALA A 106 -11.19 0.94 27.76
C ALA A 106 -12.19 0.12 26.95
N ALA A 107 -13.32 0.67 26.61
CA ALA A 107 -14.28 0.04 25.71
C ALA A 107 -13.70 -0.05 24.30
N VAL A 108 -13.80 -1.23 23.68
CA VAL A 108 -13.35 -1.51 22.33
C VAL A 108 -14.46 -2.23 21.55
N VAL A 109 -14.42 -2.12 20.22
CA VAL A 109 -15.34 -2.82 19.32
C VAL A 109 -14.60 -3.97 18.64
N PRO A 110 -14.90 -5.23 18.97
CA PRO A 110 -14.24 -6.37 18.36
C PRO A 110 -14.81 -6.66 16.95
N LYS A 111 -13.91 -6.99 16.02
CA LYS A 111 -14.23 -7.64 14.73
C LYS A 111 -13.38 -8.90 14.63
N SER A 112 -13.96 -10.00 14.16
CA SER A 112 -13.24 -11.26 14.04
C SER A 112 -13.55 -11.98 12.74
N PHE A 113 -12.54 -12.67 12.22
CA PHE A 113 -12.66 -13.48 11.00
C PHE A 113 -11.59 -14.56 10.94
N SER A 114 -11.87 -15.64 10.21
CA SER A 114 -10.92 -16.73 9.99
C SER A 114 -10.21 -16.57 8.66
N LEU A 115 -8.93 -16.92 8.62
CA LEU A 115 -8.09 -16.92 7.42
C LEU A 115 -7.66 -18.35 7.09
N ALA A 116 -7.85 -18.75 5.85
CA ALA A 116 -7.33 -19.99 5.31
C ALA A 116 -5.79 -19.98 5.22
N PRO A 117 -5.13 -21.15 5.12
CA PRO A 117 -3.70 -21.23 4.91
C PRO A 117 -3.26 -20.51 3.64
N ASN A 118 -2.08 -19.91 3.68
CA ASN A 118 -1.38 -19.35 2.54
C ASN A 118 0.08 -19.84 2.49
N GLN A 119 0.91 -19.26 1.62
CA GLN A 119 2.31 -19.68 1.47
C GLN A 119 3.18 -19.47 2.72
N GLN A 120 2.79 -18.54 3.62
CA GLN A 120 3.56 -18.15 4.80
C GLN A 120 2.96 -18.66 6.10
N TYR A 121 1.64 -18.81 6.18
CA TYR A 121 0.89 -19.11 7.40
C TYR A 121 -0.13 -20.24 7.20
N GLY A 122 -0.37 -21.00 8.27
CA GLY A 122 -1.49 -21.93 8.37
C GLY A 122 -2.84 -21.24 8.55
N ASN A 123 -3.83 -22.00 9.07
CA ASN A 123 -5.10 -21.41 9.47
C ASN A 123 -4.90 -20.38 10.58
N ARG A 124 -5.66 -19.29 10.54
CA ARG A 124 -5.58 -18.21 11.55
C ARG A 124 -6.98 -17.73 11.92
N LEU A 125 -7.16 -17.40 13.19
CA LEU A 125 -8.28 -16.58 13.66
C LEU A 125 -7.73 -15.20 14.00
N VAL A 126 -8.27 -14.17 13.37
CA VAL A 126 -7.92 -12.77 13.60
C VAL A 126 -9.01 -12.12 14.43
N VAL A 127 -8.61 -11.37 15.46
CA VAL A 127 -9.51 -10.56 16.28
C VAL A 127 -8.93 -9.14 16.37
N ASP A 128 -9.62 -8.18 15.75
CA ASP A 128 -9.30 -6.76 15.78
C ASP A 128 -10.14 -6.09 16.86
N LEU A 129 -9.50 -5.41 17.78
CA LEU A 129 -10.12 -4.61 18.83
C LEU A 129 -9.98 -3.13 18.47
N PHE A 130 -11.01 -2.55 17.85
CA PHE A 130 -11.03 -1.14 17.48
C PHE A 130 -11.28 -0.25 18.69
N ASP A 131 -10.53 0.82 18.82
CA ASP A 131 -10.80 1.85 19.81
C ASP A 131 -12.19 2.47 19.52
N GLN A 132 -12.97 2.76 20.56
CA GLN A 132 -14.37 3.16 20.40
C GLN A 132 -14.55 4.43 19.55
N GLU A 133 -13.63 5.38 19.63
CA GLU A 133 -13.63 6.60 18.79
C GLU A 133 -13.34 6.28 17.33
N ALA A 134 -12.44 5.35 17.06
CA ALA A 134 -12.09 4.92 15.70
C ALA A 134 -13.25 4.16 15.03
N ALA A 135 -13.94 3.30 15.80
CA ALA A 135 -15.11 2.56 15.30
C ALA A 135 -16.29 3.49 14.94
N ALA A 136 -16.50 4.57 15.69
CA ALA A 136 -17.53 5.57 15.40
C ALA A 136 -17.24 6.33 14.08
N ASN A 137 -15.97 6.60 13.78
CA ASN A 137 -15.55 7.26 12.55
C ASN A 137 -15.69 6.35 11.31
N GLU A 138 -15.47 5.03 11.44
CA GLU A 138 -15.72 4.07 10.34
C GLU A 138 -17.21 3.91 10.04
N ALA A 139 -18.06 3.89 11.06
CA ALA A 139 -19.53 3.81 10.91
C ALA A 139 -20.13 5.07 10.25
N SER A 140 -19.43 6.22 10.34
CA SER A 140 -19.86 7.52 9.81
C SER A 140 -19.47 7.73 8.33
N THR A 141 -18.76 6.82 7.71
CA THR A 141 -18.49 6.89 6.27
C THR A 141 -19.78 6.51 5.53
N PRO A 142 -20.42 7.41 4.76
CA PRO A 142 -21.68 7.10 4.11
C PRO A 142 -21.46 5.97 3.11
N GLN A 143 -22.05 4.81 3.37
CA GLN A 143 -22.37 3.86 2.32
C GLN A 143 -23.38 4.58 1.41
N VAL A 144 -22.95 4.99 0.23
CA VAL A 144 -23.84 5.59 -0.76
C VAL A 144 -24.86 4.52 -1.13
N ALA A 145 -26.02 4.55 -0.49
CA ALA A 145 -27.18 3.81 -0.90
C ALA A 145 -27.59 4.34 -2.28
N VAL A 146 -27.44 3.50 -3.29
CA VAL A 146 -27.91 3.79 -4.65
C VAL A 146 -29.44 3.75 -4.63
N ALA A 147 -30.05 4.93 -4.52
CA ALA A 147 -31.47 5.07 -4.85
C ALA A 147 -31.63 4.98 -6.39
N PRO A 148 -32.70 4.33 -6.91
CA PRO A 148 -32.92 4.22 -8.35
C PRO A 148 -33.22 5.61 -8.93
N SER A 149 -32.35 6.05 -9.84
CA SER A 149 -32.49 7.30 -10.55
C SER A 149 -33.59 7.21 -11.61
N THR A 150 -34.59 8.06 -11.50
CA THR A 150 -35.53 8.39 -12.54
C THR A 150 -34.81 9.11 -13.71
N PRO A 151 -35.16 8.85 -14.98
CA PRO A 151 -34.51 9.50 -16.12
C PRO A 151 -34.85 10.99 -16.18
N GLN A 152 -33.81 11.83 -16.17
CA GLN A 152 -33.91 13.27 -16.43
C GLN A 152 -33.76 13.53 -17.94
N PRO A 153 -34.50 14.52 -18.51
CA PRO A 153 -34.41 14.85 -19.92
C PRO A 153 -33.09 15.51 -20.30
N PRO A 154 -32.67 15.47 -21.58
CA PRO A 154 -31.35 15.90 -22.02
C PRO A 154 -31.18 17.41 -21.89
N VAL A 155 -30.14 17.83 -21.15
CA VAL A 155 -29.68 19.22 -21.06
C VAL A 155 -28.73 19.51 -22.22
N SER A 156 -29.01 20.58 -22.95
CA SER A 156 -28.16 21.10 -24.04
C SER A 156 -26.75 21.47 -23.53
N PRO A 157 -25.72 21.35 -24.37
CA PRO A 157 -24.34 21.60 -23.98
C PRO A 157 -24.11 23.09 -23.74
N THR A 158 -23.97 23.49 -22.51
CA THR A 158 -23.45 24.78 -22.10
C THR A 158 -21.92 24.75 -22.25
N GLN A 159 -21.37 25.77 -22.91
CA GLN A 159 -19.93 25.95 -23.11
C GLN A 159 -19.16 25.80 -21.78
N PRO A 160 -17.97 25.18 -21.79
CA PRO A 160 -17.18 25.04 -20.58
C PRO A 160 -16.72 26.42 -20.10
N ALA A 161 -17.24 26.83 -18.97
CA ALA A 161 -16.69 27.95 -18.23
C ALA A 161 -15.24 27.63 -17.88
N THR A 162 -14.32 28.47 -18.28
CA THR A 162 -12.92 28.44 -17.85
C THR A 162 -12.89 28.72 -16.37
N ASN A 163 -13.01 27.68 -15.54
CA ASN A 163 -12.75 27.80 -14.11
C ASN A 163 -11.25 28.05 -13.94
N LYS A 164 -10.87 29.34 -14.00
CA LYS A 164 -9.65 29.78 -13.32
C LYS A 164 -9.88 29.47 -11.83
N LEU A 165 -9.16 28.46 -11.33
CA LEU A 165 -9.03 28.28 -9.88
C LEU A 165 -8.65 29.66 -9.30
N PRO A 166 -9.36 30.13 -8.26
CA PRO A 166 -9.01 31.41 -7.64
C PRO A 166 -7.54 31.34 -7.23
N PRO A 167 -6.77 32.44 -7.43
CA PRO A 167 -5.39 32.49 -6.99
C PRO A 167 -5.38 32.23 -5.48
N VAL A 168 -4.72 31.14 -5.06
CA VAL A 168 -4.51 30.87 -3.65
C VAL A 168 -3.65 32.00 -3.10
N PRO A 169 -4.16 32.84 -2.18
CA PRO A 169 -3.38 33.95 -1.66
C PRO A 169 -2.11 33.41 -1.03
N GLY A 170 -0.94 33.88 -1.46
CA GLY A 170 0.42 33.75 -0.93
C GLY A 170 0.67 32.73 0.18
N GLY A 171 0.33 31.44 -0.04
CA GLY A 171 0.58 30.38 0.93
C GLY A 171 2.05 29.96 0.85
N ASN A 172 2.72 29.88 2.01
CA ASN A 172 4.04 29.31 2.16
C ASN A 172 3.95 27.90 2.78
N ARG A 173 2.96 27.10 2.37
CA ARG A 173 2.84 25.74 2.93
C ARG A 173 4.02 24.87 2.48
N ASP A 174 4.37 23.92 3.29
CA ASP A 174 5.34 22.90 2.89
C ASP A 174 4.75 21.96 1.83
N ILE A 175 5.64 21.38 1.03
CA ILE A 175 5.35 20.24 0.17
C ILE A 175 5.28 19.01 1.05
N ILE A 176 4.18 18.26 1.00
CA ILE A 176 3.92 17.11 1.88
C ILE A 176 4.22 15.81 1.12
N ILE A 177 5.15 15.02 1.67
CA ILE A 177 5.52 13.71 1.14
C ILE A 177 4.97 12.63 2.06
N ALA A 178 4.02 11.84 1.59
CA ALA A 178 3.59 10.65 2.31
C ALA A 178 4.56 9.50 2.02
N ILE A 179 5.18 8.97 3.07
CA ILE A 179 6.10 7.85 2.99
C ILE A 179 5.41 6.61 3.53
N ASP A 180 5.24 5.64 2.68
CA ASP A 180 4.69 4.34 3.01
C ASP A 180 5.84 3.34 3.17
N ALA A 181 5.95 2.75 4.35
CA ALA A 181 6.81 1.59 4.57
C ALA A 181 6.01 0.34 4.24
N GLY A 182 6.41 -0.40 3.22
CA GLY A 182 5.73 -1.62 2.80
C GLY A 182 5.54 -2.62 3.95
N HIS A 183 4.49 -3.46 3.84
CA HIS A 183 4.18 -4.52 4.82
C HIS A 183 3.88 -4.00 6.23
N GLY A 184 4.09 -4.84 7.26
CA GLY A 184 3.90 -4.49 8.66
C GLY A 184 2.97 -5.43 9.41
N GLY A 185 3.15 -5.52 10.73
CA GLY A 185 2.35 -6.39 11.58
C GLY A 185 2.52 -7.87 11.22
N GLU A 186 1.41 -8.51 10.91
CA GLU A 186 1.38 -9.93 10.51
C GLU A 186 1.93 -10.19 9.10
N ASP A 187 2.03 -9.16 8.25
CA ASP A 187 2.68 -9.24 6.96
C ASP A 187 4.17 -8.89 7.09
N PRO A 188 5.07 -9.87 7.10
CA PRO A 188 6.50 -9.64 7.26
C PRO A 188 7.16 -9.12 5.97
N GLY A 189 6.46 -9.19 4.82
CA GLY A 189 7.07 -9.06 3.50
C GLY A 189 8.01 -10.22 3.17
N ALA A 190 8.98 -9.96 2.33
CA ALA A 190 10.01 -10.91 1.97
C ALA A 190 10.99 -11.20 3.13
N LEU A 191 11.58 -12.40 3.08
CA LEU A 191 12.53 -12.87 4.08
C LEU A 191 13.95 -12.89 3.53
N GLY A 192 14.86 -12.25 4.23
CA GLY A 192 16.29 -12.33 3.97
C GLY A 192 16.91 -13.65 4.45
N PRO A 193 18.08 -14.04 3.90
CA PRO A 193 18.73 -15.31 4.22
C PRO A 193 19.11 -15.51 5.69
N LYS A 194 19.18 -14.44 6.48
CA LYS A 194 19.49 -14.47 7.92
C LYS A 194 18.27 -14.15 8.79
N GLY A 195 17.04 -14.29 8.24
CA GLY A 195 15.80 -14.03 8.94
C GLY A 195 15.43 -12.54 9.07
N GLN A 196 16.05 -11.66 8.27
CA GLN A 196 15.62 -10.27 8.18
C GLN A 196 14.23 -10.22 7.55
N HIS A 197 13.33 -9.40 8.09
CA HIS A 197 12.02 -9.15 7.50
C HIS A 197 12.04 -7.84 6.70
N GLU A 198 11.42 -7.85 5.56
CA GLU A 198 11.27 -6.67 4.72
C GLU A 198 10.60 -5.53 5.47
N LYS A 199 9.52 -5.80 6.20
CA LYS A 199 8.77 -4.80 6.99
C LYS A 199 9.65 -3.97 7.93
N ASP A 200 10.73 -4.55 8.48
CA ASP A 200 11.64 -3.87 9.39
C ASP A 200 12.60 -2.96 8.63
N VAL A 201 13.11 -3.44 7.50
CA VAL A 201 14.00 -2.69 6.61
C VAL A 201 13.26 -1.49 6.00
N THR A 202 12.06 -1.70 5.49
CA THR A 202 11.25 -0.64 4.88
C THR A 202 10.89 0.44 5.88
N LEU A 203 10.53 0.06 7.12
CA LEU A 203 10.23 1.02 8.19
C LEU A 203 11.46 1.82 8.61
N ALA A 204 12.63 1.19 8.68
CA ALA A 204 13.87 1.86 9.02
C ALA A 204 14.25 2.91 7.95
N ILE A 205 14.20 2.55 6.68
CA ILE A 205 14.47 3.47 5.55
C ILE A 205 13.43 4.61 5.52
N ALA A 206 12.13 4.29 5.71
CA ALA A 206 11.06 5.28 5.71
C ALA A 206 11.22 6.32 6.83
N LYS A 207 11.58 5.89 8.05
CA LYS A 207 11.87 6.79 9.18
C LYS A 207 13.08 7.69 8.92
N GLU A 208 14.11 7.12 8.33
CA GLU A 208 15.31 7.89 7.97
C GLU A 208 15.03 8.90 6.86
N LEU A 209 14.23 8.52 5.85
CA LEU A 209 13.78 9.41 4.79
C LEU A 209 12.93 10.56 5.35
N GLN A 210 11.99 10.25 6.26
CA GLN A 210 11.20 11.26 6.97
C GLN A 210 12.11 12.25 7.71
N ARG A 211 13.06 11.74 8.47
CA ARG A 211 14.01 12.59 9.23
C ARG A 211 14.78 13.54 8.31
N GLN A 212 15.26 13.05 7.17
CA GLN A 212 16.02 13.84 6.22
C GLN A 212 15.17 14.89 5.49
N ILE A 213 13.94 14.50 5.04
CA ILE A 213 13.02 15.44 4.39
C ILE A 213 12.62 16.56 5.34
N ASN A 214 12.33 16.24 6.62
CA ASN A 214 11.93 17.25 7.62
C ASN A 214 13.04 18.23 8.00
N GLN A 215 14.28 17.99 7.60
CA GLN A 215 15.37 18.94 7.72
C GLN A 215 15.44 19.96 6.57
N GLU A 216 14.69 19.72 5.48
CA GLU A 216 14.67 20.58 4.31
C GLU A 216 13.55 21.62 4.42
N LYS A 217 13.89 22.89 4.34
CA LYS A 217 12.91 23.99 4.39
C LYS A 217 11.95 23.92 3.20
N GLY A 218 10.66 23.99 3.49
CA GLY A 218 9.59 23.92 2.49
C GLY A 218 9.16 22.49 2.15
N PHE A 219 9.65 21.48 2.91
CA PHE A 219 9.23 20.10 2.80
C PHE A 219 8.82 19.54 4.17
N ARG A 220 7.82 18.68 4.16
CA ARG A 220 7.36 17.91 5.31
C ARG A 220 7.05 16.48 4.90
N ALA A 221 7.54 15.51 5.65
CA ALA A 221 7.25 14.10 5.42
C ALA A 221 6.33 13.53 6.50
N GLU A 222 5.35 12.76 6.04
CA GLU A 222 4.36 12.08 6.87
C GLU A 222 4.45 10.57 6.63
N LEU A 223 4.68 9.80 7.68
CA LEU A 223 4.66 8.34 7.58
C LEU A 223 3.23 7.83 7.49
N VAL A 224 2.99 6.83 6.62
CA VAL A 224 1.73 6.10 6.54
C VAL A 224 1.59 5.16 7.74
N ARG A 225 2.65 4.41 8.08
CA ARG A 225 2.76 3.68 9.34
C ARG A 225 4.01 4.12 10.12
N THR A 226 3.86 4.27 11.44
CA THR A 226 4.92 4.71 12.34
C THR A 226 5.55 3.58 13.15
N GLY A 227 4.92 2.39 13.12
CA GLY A 227 5.28 1.20 13.89
C GLY A 227 5.12 -0.09 13.10
N ASP A 228 5.27 -1.22 13.79
CA ASP A 228 5.06 -2.54 13.22
C ASP A 228 3.58 -2.94 13.36
N TYR A 229 2.76 -2.54 12.40
CA TYR A 229 1.37 -2.93 12.26
C TYR A 229 0.96 -2.94 10.79
N PHE A 230 0.00 -3.78 10.43
CA PHE A 230 -0.51 -3.91 9.07
C PHE A 230 -1.49 -2.78 8.74
N ILE A 231 -1.39 -2.27 7.52
CA ILE A 231 -2.36 -1.34 6.91
C ILE A 231 -2.74 -1.89 5.54
N PRO A 232 -4.05 -2.08 5.25
CA PRO A 232 -4.52 -2.48 3.93
C PRO A 232 -4.03 -1.55 2.82
N LEU A 233 -3.75 -2.09 1.63
CA LEU A 233 -3.13 -1.34 0.53
C LEU A 233 -3.91 -0.07 0.16
N ARG A 234 -5.24 -0.17 0.02
CA ARG A 234 -6.08 1.00 -0.28
C ARG A 234 -6.08 2.06 0.83
N LYS A 235 -6.03 1.62 2.09
CA LYS A 235 -5.98 2.51 3.25
C LYS A 235 -4.72 3.38 3.28
N ARG A 236 -3.60 2.89 2.73
CA ARG A 236 -2.32 3.61 2.67
C ARG A 236 -2.45 4.91 1.85
N THR A 237 -3.05 4.83 0.66
CA THR A 237 -3.30 6.03 -0.17
C THR A 237 -4.38 6.95 0.42
N GLU A 238 -5.38 6.41 1.10
CA GLU A 238 -6.36 7.22 1.84
C GLU A 238 -5.72 8.02 2.97
N ILE A 239 -4.80 7.41 3.72
CA ILE A 239 -4.02 8.10 4.77
C ILE A 239 -3.19 9.22 4.16
N ALA A 240 -2.50 8.96 3.04
CA ALA A 240 -1.74 9.97 2.31
C ALA A 240 -2.63 11.15 1.90
N ARG A 241 -3.82 10.87 1.36
CA ARG A 241 -4.78 11.90 0.96
C ARG A 241 -5.28 12.72 2.15
N LYS A 242 -5.63 12.06 3.27
CA LYS A 242 -6.04 12.76 4.51
C LYS A 242 -4.94 13.66 5.08
N LYS A 243 -3.68 13.32 4.85
CA LYS A 243 -2.52 14.13 5.23
C LYS A 243 -2.22 15.25 4.23
N GLY A 244 -2.97 15.35 3.12
CA GLY A 244 -2.78 16.36 2.07
C GLY A 244 -1.49 16.19 1.30
N ALA A 245 -1.08 14.96 1.04
CA ALA A 245 0.19 14.66 0.38
C ALA A 245 0.23 15.16 -1.07
N ASP A 246 1.36 15.76 -1.45
CA ASP A 246 1.70 16.15 -2.81
C ASP A 246 2.42 15.02 -3.57
N LEU A 247 2.93 14.02 -2.85
CA LEU A 247 3.58 12.82 -3.40
C LEU A 247 3.43 11.66 -2.43
N PHE A 248 3.17 10.47 -2.96
CA PHE A 248 3.20 9.21 -2.23
C PHE A 248 4.41 8.38 -2.66
N VAL A 249 5.19 7.90 -1.69
CA VAL A 249 6.38 7.09 -1.93
C VAL A 249 6.31 5.83 -1.07
N SER A 250 6.10 4.68 -1.72
CA SER A 250 6.14 3.37 -1.05
C SER A 250 7.56 2.79 -1.11
N ILE A 251 8.07 2.34 0.01
CA ILE A 251 9.42 1.81 0.17
C ILE A 251 9.34 0.31 0.38
N HIS A 252 10.04 -0.44 -0.47
CA HIS A 252 10.09 -1.89 -0.50
C HIS A 252 11.52 -2.45 -0.61
N ALA A 253 11.68 -3.73 -0.33
CA ALA A 253 12.94 -4.48 -0.46
C ALA A 253 12.65 -5.96 -0.73
N ASP A 254 11.86 -6.23 -1.75
CA ASP A 254 11.19 -7.51 -2.02
C ASP A 254 12.15 -8.68 -2.28
N ALA A 255 11.61 -9.87 -2.37
CA ALA A 255 12.33 -11.02 -2.92
C ALA A 255 12.23 -11.01 -4.44
N ALA A 256 13.25 -11.51 -5.12
CA ALA A 256 13.16 -11.82 -6.53
C ALA A 256 13.04 -13.33 -6.73
N PRO A 257 12.46 -13.82 -7.87
CA PRO A 257 12.43 -15.24 -8.20
C PRO A 257 13.83 -15.87 -8.23
N SER A 258 14.84 -15.11 -8.65
CA SER A 258 16.25 -15.51 -8.59
C SER A 258 16.96 -14.85 -7.42
N ARG A 259 17.57 -15.65 -6.54
CA ARG A 259 18.42 -15.15 -5.44
C ARG A 259 19.67 -14.40 -5.91
N SER A 260 20.02 -14.50 -7.20
CA SER A 260 21.11 -13.72 -7.79
C SER A 260 20.66 -12.34 -8.29
N ALA A 261 19.36 -12.06 -8.34
CA ALA A 261 18.87 -10.73 -8.67
C ALA A 261 19.38 -9.70 -7.65
N PHE A 262 19.74 -8.53 -8.12
CA PHE A 262 20.25 -7.43 -7.30
C PHE A 262 19.91 -6.09 -7.92
N GLY A 263 20.04 -5.05 -7.11
CA GLY A 263 19.91 -3.67 -7.53
C GLY A 263 18.51 -3.08 -7.29
N ALA A 264 18.47 -1.76 -7.19
CA ALA A 264 17.25 -1.01 -6.95
C ALA A 264 16.41 -0.84 -8.23
N SER A 265 15.11 -0.64 -8.05
CA SER A 265 14.16 -0.30 -9.12
C SER A 265 13.18 0.77 -8.63
N VAL A 266 12.56 1.50 -9.56
CA VAL A 266 11.46 2.40 -9.26
C VAL A 266 10.29 2.06 -10.17
N PHE A 267 9.10 2.02 -9.59
CA PHE A 267 7.86 1.68 -10.28
C PHE A 267 6.85 2.80 -10.18
N ALA A 268 6.05 2.95 -11.24
CA ALA A 268 4.82 3.74 -11.28
C ALA A 268 3.64 2.85 -11.64
N LEU A 269 2.44 3.34 -11.41
CA LEU A 269 1.21 2.61 -11.75
C LEU A 269 1.10 2.40 -13.27
N SER A 270 0.51 1.27 -13.67
CA SER A 270 -0.03 1.05 -15.02
C SER A 270 -1.39 0.37 -14.92
N ASP A 271 -2.33 0.86 -15.67
CA ASP A 271 -3.64 0.26 -15.92
C ASP A 271 -3.66 -0.61 -17.21
N ARG A 272 -2.62 -0.51 -18.03
CA ARG A 272 -2.50 -1.17 -19.34
C ARG A 272 -1.60 -2.41 -19.34
N GLY A 273 -1.24 -2.89 -18.15
CA GLY A 273 -0.35 -4.04 -17.97
C GLY A 273 1.07 -3.64 -17.55
N ALA A 274 1.92 -4.64 -17.31
CA ALA A 274 3.26 -4.44 -16.81
C ALA A 274 4.27 -4.23 -17.95
N THR A 275 5.29 -3.41 -17.71
CA THR A 275 6.37 -3.12 -18.68
C THR A 275 7.39 -4.27 -18.79
N SER A 276 7.41 -5.18 -17.81
CA SER A 276 8.24 -6.39 -17.83
C SER A 276 7.59 -7.51 -17.01
N GLU A 277 8.01 -8.76 -17.24
CA GLU A 277 7.58 -9.90 -16.43
C GLU A 277 7.98 -9.75 -14.95
N THR A 278 9.15 -9.19 -14.68
CA THR A 278 9.58 -8.88 -13.31
C THR A 278 8.63 -7.88 -12.65
N ALA A 279 8.26 -6.81 -13.36
CA ALA A 279 7.32 -5.80 -12.86
C ALA A 279 5.94 -6.41 -12.59
N ARG A 280 5.46 -7.31 -13.45
CA ARG A 280 4.20 -8.05 -13.25
C ARG A 280 4.27 -8.90 -11.99
N TRP A 281 5.33 -9.72 -11.88
CA TRP A 281 5.51 -10.62 -10.75
C TRP A 281 5.57 -9.87 -9.41
N LEU A 282 6.33 -8.75 -9.36
CA LEU A 282 6.41 -7.90 -8.17
C LEU A 282 5.03 -7.33 -7.82
N ALA A 283 4.30 -6.76 -8.78
CA ALA A 283 2.97 -6.20 -8.52
C ALA A 283 1.99 -7.27 -8.04
N ASP A 284 2.01 -8.46 -8.63
CA ASP A 284 1.15 -9.58 -8.22
C ASP A 284 1.50 -10.05 -6.80
N ASN A 285 2.79 -10.04 -6.43
CA ASN A 285 3.26 -10.42 -5.10
C ASN A 285 2.82 -9.38 -4.06
N GLU A 286 3.09 -8.10 -4.31
CA GLU A 286 2.69 -7.00 -3.44
C GLU A 286 1.18 -6.90 -3.22
N ASN A 287 0.39 -7.10 -4.27
CA ASN A 287 -1.06 -7.06 -4.19
C ASN A 287 -1.66 -8.20 -3.32
N ARG A 288 -0.90 -9.26 -3.02
CA ARG A 288 -1.32 -10.33 -2.08
C ARG A 288 -1.16 -9.94 -0.61
N SER A 289 -0.50 -8.86 -0.30
CA SER A 289 -0.32 -8.35 1.07
C SER A 289 -1.65 -8.25 1.82
N ASP A 290 -2.70 -7.78 1.15
CA ASP A 290 -4.05 -7.69 1.71
C ASP A 290 -4.63 -9.07 2.11
N LEU A 291 -4.29 -10.14 1.39
CA LEU A 291 -4.70 -11.51 1.75
C LEU A 291 -3.96 -12.01 2.99
N ILE A 292 -2.71 -11.59 3.21
CA ILE A 292 -1.94 -11.91 4.42
C ILE A 292 -2.56 -11.19 5.60
N GLY A 293 -2.90 -9.91 5.44
CA GLY A 293 -3.52 -9.06 6.43
C GLY A 293 -5.00 -9.32 6.68
N GLY A 294 -5.61 -10.26 5.94
CA GLY A 294 -7.01 -10.66 6.16
C GLY A 294 -8.04 -9.63 5.72
N VAL A 295 -7.68 -8.74 4.84
CA VAL A 295 -8.66 -7.99 4.06
C VAL A 295 -9.23 -8.99 3.06
N GLY A 296 -10.48 -9.41 3.26
CA GLY A 296 -11.14 -10.41 2.43
C GLY A 296 -10.97 -10.10 0.95
N SER A 297 -11.09 -11.11 0.08
CA SER A 297 -10.86 -11.00 -1.36
C SER A 297 -11.60 -9.77 -1.93
N VAL A 298 -10.94 -8.62 -1.87
CA VAL A 298 -11.33 -7.46 -2.67
C VAL A 298 -11.09 -7.91 -4.09
N SER A 299 -12.18 -8.18 -4.80
CA SER A 299 -12.14 -8.57 -6.20
C SER A 299 -11.24 -7.59 -6.94
N LEU A 300 -10.24 -8.10 -7.65
CA LEU A 300 -9.42 -7.33 -8.60
C LEU A 300 -10.28 -6.66 -9.68
N ASP A 301 -11.56 -7.08 -9.78
CA ASP A 301 -12.61 -6.57 -10.66
C ASP A 301 -13.40 -5.40 -10.06
N ASP A 302 -12.89 -4.69 -9.06
CA ASP A 302 -13.48 -3.45 -8.62
C ASP A 302 -13.36 -2.41 -9.76
N LYS A 303 -14.17 -2.62 -10.76
CA LYS A 303 -14.53 -1.63 -11.77
C LYS A 303 -15.29 -0.54 -11.03
N ASP A 304 -14.55 0.34 -10.37
CA ASP A 304 -15.09 1.62 -9.95
C ASP A 304 -15.78 2.24 -11.16
N ARG A 305 -17.09 2.16 -11.17
CA ARG A 305 -17.94 2.76 -12.20
C ARG A 305 -17.71 4.25 -12.12
N MET A 306 -16.89 4.72 -13.01
CA MET A 306 -16.51 6.10 -13.19
C MET A 306 -17.73 6.95 -13.60
N LEU A 307 -18.20 7.77 -12.69
CA LEU A 307 -19.25 8.77 -12.95
C LEU A 307 -18.69 10.18 -13.17
N ALA A 308 -17.43 10.33 -13.58
CA ALA A 308 -16.83 11.65 -13.90
C ALA A 308 -15.71 11.50 -14.95
N GLY A 309 -15.96 10.77 -16.04
CA GLY A 309 -14.97 10.21 -16.95
C GLY A 309 -13.85 11.13 -17.45
N VAL A 310 -14.11 12.38 -17.85
CA VAL A 310 -13.11 13.17 -18.59
C VAL A 310 -12.16 13.94 -17.65
N LEU A 311 -12.65 14.51 -16.56
CA LEU A 311 -11.81 15.25 -15.60
C LEU A 311 -10.93 14.31 -14.78
N LEU A 312 -11.44 13.12 -14.47
CA LEU A 312 -10.70 12.08 -13.77
C LEU A 312 -9.58 11.50 -14.64
N ASP A 313 -9.82 11.25 -15.93
CA ASP A 313 -8.81 10.78 -16.88
C ASP A 313 -7.64 11.77 -17.04
N LEU A 314 -7.96 13.08 -17.09
CA LEU A 314 -6.94 14.12 -17.15
C LEU A 314 -6.12 14.20 -15.86
N SER A 315 -6.77 14.07 -14.70
CA SER A 315 -6.09 14.06 -13.41
C SER A 315 -5.19 12.83 -13.28
N MET A 316 -5.68 11.64 -13.62
CA MET A 316 -4.90 10.40 -13.61
C MET A 316 -3.71 10.46 -14.56
N THR A 317 -3.89 10.99 -15.77
CA THR A 317 -2.79 11.15 -16.74
C THR A 317 -1.73 12.12 -16.24
N ALA A 318 -2.12 13.23 -15.61
CA ALA A 318 -1.20 14.20 -15.02
C ALA A 318 -0.44 13.61 -13.82
N SER A 319 -1.14 12.88 -12.95
CA SER A 319 -0.57 12.19 -11.81
C SER A 319 0.43 11.12 -12.24
N LEU A 320 0.09 10.30 -13.26
CA LEU A 320 0.99 9.29 -13.81
C LEU A 320 2.25 9.91 -14.43
N SER A 321 2.10 10.96 -15.24
CA SER A 321 3.24 11.67 -15.82
C SER A 321 4.18 12.22 -14.75
N SER A 322 3.63 12.81 -13.69
CA SER A 322 4.39 13.29 -12.54
C SER A 322 5.08 12.14 -11.81
N SER A 323 4.41 10.98 -11.64
CA SER A 323 4.97 9.77 -11.04
C SER A 323 6.20 9.26 -11.81
N LEU A 324 6.10 9.20 -13.14
CA LEU A 324 7.22 8.80 -14.00
C LEU A 324 8.39 9.77 -13.91
N ASN A 325 8.12 11.08 -13.88
CA ASN A 325 9.16 12.10 -13.79
C ASN A 325 9.89 12.05 -12.44
N VAL A 326 9.14 12.06 -11.32
CA VAL A 326 9.76 11.95 -9.98
C VAL A 326 10.47 10.60 -9.83
N GLY A 327 9.88 9.52 -10.33
CA GLY A 327 10.49 8.19 -10.32
C GLY A 327 11.83 8.15 -11.04
N GLN A 328 11.94 8.79 -12.22
CA GLN A 328 13.19 8.85 -12.96
C GLN A 328 14.27 9.64 -12.21
N LYS A 329 13.91 10.74 -11.56
CA LYS A 329 14.86 11.52 -10.74
C LYS A 329 15.32 10.73 -9.50
N VAL A 330 14.42 10.03 -8.84
CA VAL A 330 14.76 9.13 -7.72
C VAL A 330 15.67 8.01 -8.21
N LEU A 331 15.35 7.34 -9.31
CA LEU A 331 16.15 6.27 -9.89
C LEU A 331 17.57 6.73 -10.24
N THR A 332 17.68 7.92 -10.86
CA THR A 332 18.99 8.52 -11.20
C THR A 332 19.82 8.83 -9.95
N ASN A 333 19.20 9.28 -8.86
CA ASN A 333 19.92 9.54 -7.62
C ASN A 333 20.32 8.23 -6.91
N ILE A 334 19.45 7.22 -6.88
CA ILE A 334 19.73 5.89 -6.30
C ILE A 334 20.91 5.21 -7.01
N SER A 335 21.06 5.38 -8.33
CA SER A 335 22.15 4.78 -9.11
C SER A 335 23.56 5.18 -8.63
N ARG A 336 23.67 6.25 -7.85
CA ARG A 336 24.93 6.71 -7.23
C ARG A 336 25.28 5.97 -5.93
N VAL A 337 24.32 5.24 -5.36
CA VAL A 337 24.43 4.55 -4.06
C VAL A 337 24.45 3.03 -4.24
N THR A 338 23.61 2.52 -5.14
CA THR A 338 23.50 1.08 -5.38
C THR A 338 23.30 0.81 -6.88
N PRO A 339 23.71 -0.36 -7.40
CA PRO A 339 23.36 -0.77 -8.76
C PRO A 339 21.87 -0.72 -9.01
N LEU A 340 21.47 -0.45 -10.23
CA LEU A 340 20.08 -0.52 -10.65
C LEU A 340 19.76 -1.88 -11.26
N HIS A 341 18.65 -2.48 -10.86
CA HIS A 341 18.08 -3.65 -11.51
C HIS A 341 17.54 -3.29 -12.89
N LYS A 342 16.88 -2.14 -12.99
CA LYS A 342 16.40 -1.55 -14.25
C LYS A 342 16.83 -0.09 -14.34
N ARG A 343 17.25 0.32 -15.54
CA ARG A 343 17.75 1.69 -15.78
C ARG A 343 16.66 2.71 -16.12
N ARG A 344 15.41 2.31 -16.10
CA ARG A 344 14.22 3.13 -16.33
C ARG A 344 13.17 2.85 -15.28
N VAL A 345 12.27 3.78 -15.06
CA VAL A 345 11.06 3.55 -14.26
C VAL A 345 10.22 2.48 -14.98
N GLU A 346 9.88 1.43 -14.26
CA GLU A 346 8.98 0.39 -14.75
C GLU A 346 7.55 0.67 -14.31
N GLN A 347 6.58 0.00 -14.92
CA GLN A 347 5.17 0.19 -14.63
C GLN A 347 4.47 -1.15 -14.49
N ALA A 348 3.57 -1.25 -13.50
CA ALA A 348 2.69 -2.40 -13.31
C ALA A 348 1.45 -2.03 -12.48
N GLY A 349 0.55 -2.99 -12.28
CA GLY A 349 -0.73 -2.80 -11.60
C GLY A 349 -0.62 -2.83 -10.08
N PHE A 350 0.26 -2.07 -9.46
CA PHE A 350 0.41 -1.99 -8.01
C PHE A 350 -0.83 -1.35 -7.36
N MET A 351 -1.53 -2.08 -6.52
CA MET A 351 -2.72 -1.60 -5.81
C MET A 351 -2.40 -0.41 -4.90
N VAL A 352 -1.25 -0.45 -4.24
CA VAL A 352 -0.79 0.61 -3.32
C VAL A 352 -0.53 1.94 -4.03
N LEU A 353 -0.32 1.94 -5.35
CA LEU A 353 -0.10 3.15 -6.15
C LEU A 353 -1.38 3.71 -6.79
N LYS A 354 -2.53 3.07 -6.59
CA LYS A 354 -3.81 3.53 -7.16
C LYS A 354 -4.31 4.78 -6.44
N SER A 355 -3.86 5.94 -6.90
CA SER A 355 -4.36 7.25 -6.48
C SER A 355 -4.62 8.10 -7.71
N PRO A 356 -5.84 8.61 -7.92
CA PRO A 356 -6.17 9.39 -9.11
C PRO A 356 -5.57 10.79 -9.09
N ASP A 357 -5.25 11.31 -7.92
CA ASP A 357 -4.95 12.72 -7.65
C ASP A 357 -3.54 12.96 -7.08
N ILE A 358 -2.87 11.93 -6.55
CA ILE A 358 -1.55 12.05 -5.95
C ILE A 358 -0.53 11.29 -6.80
N PRO A 359 0.52 11.93 -7.33
CA PRO A 359 1.65 11.23 -7.93
C PRO A 359 2.21 10.18 -6.96
N SER A 360 2.43 8.96 -7.44
CA SER A 360 2.76 7.82 -6.58
C SER A 360 3.85 6.97 -7.21
N ILE A 361 4.88 6.62 -6.43
CA ILE A 361 5.96 5.72 -6.84
C ILE A 361 6.19 4.65 -5.79
N LEU A 362 6.65 3.48 -6.24
CA LEU A 362 7.18 2.43 -5.38
C LEU A 362 8.69 2.29 -5.66
N VAL A 363 9.47 2.27 -4.60
CA VAL A 363 10.93 2.19 -4.65
C VAL A 363 11.36 0.86 -4.06
N GLU A 364 11.80 -0.06 -4.92
CA GLU A 364 12.55 -1.23 -4.52
C GLU A 364 13.99 -0.81 -4.22
N THR A 365 14.37 -0.88 -2.96
CA THR A 365 15.69 -0.44 -2.50
C THR A 365 16.79 -1.47 -2.73
N GLY A 366 16.43 -2.67 -3.13
CA GLY A 366 17.24 -3.85 -3.40
C GLY A 366 16.42 -5.10 -3.13
N PHE A 367 16.96 -6.28 -3.40
CA PHE A 367 16.30 -7.55 -3.14
C PHE A 367 16.79 -8.19 -1.84
N ILE A 368 15.94 -8.22 -0.81
CA ILE A 368 16.30 -8.80 0.51
C ILE A 368 16.61 -10.30 0.42
N SER A 369 16.10 -11.00 -0.62
CA SER A 369 16.42 -12.40 -0.90
C SER A 369 17.87 -12.65 -1.35
N ASN A 370 18.57 -11.59 -1.81
CA ASN A 370 19.99 -11.64 -2.16
C ASN A 370 20.86 -11.49 -0.92
N HIS A 371 21.80 -12.42 -0.71
CA HIS A 371 22.64 -12.46 0.49
C HIS A 371 23.43 -11.17 0.73
N ASN A 372 24.03 -10.59 -0.30
CA ASN A 372 24.84 -9.39 -0.18
C ASN A 372 23.97 -8.13 0.02
N GLU A 373 22.82 -8.06 -0.64
CA GLU A 373 21.91 -6.94 -0.49
C GLU A 373 21.20 -6.95 0.86
N SER A 374 20.79 -8.12 1.37
CA SER A 374 20.15 -8.22 2.69
C SER A 374 21.08 -7.70 3.82
N GLN A 375 22.38 -7.91 3.69
CA GLN A 375 23.36 -7.36 4.66
C GLN A 375 23.47 -5.84 4.55
N LYS A 376 23.49 -5.30 3.32
CA LYS A 376 23.53 -3.85 3.09
C LYS A 376 22.23 -3.19 3.58
N LEU A 377 21.08 -3.78 3.23
CA LEU A 377 19.75 -3.28 3.62
C LEU A 377 19.56 -3.27 5.14
N ALA A 378 20.19 -4.19 5.87
CA ALA A 378 20.21 -4.19 7.34
C ALA A 378 21.18 -3.16 7.94
N SER A 379 22.04 -2.53 7.14
CA SER A 379 23.04 -1.56 7.61
C SER A 379 22.46 -0.15 7.68
N ALA A 380 22.54 0.48 8.85
CA ALA A 380 22.08 1.86 9.05
C ALA A 380 22.75 2.86 8.09
N GLY A 381 24.04 2.70 7.81
CA GLY A 381 24.76 3.57 6.87
C GLY A 381 24.22 3.47 5.44
N HIS A 382 23.86 2.27 4.98
CA HIS A 382 23.26 2.08 3.66
C HIS A 382 21.81 2.60 3.60
N GLN A 383 21.02 2.38 4.66
CA GLN A 383 19.66 2.92 4.78
C GLN A 383 19.67 4.46 4.71
N GLN A 384 20.63 5.11 5.39
CA GLN A 384 20.82 6.55 5.34
C GLN A 384 21.21 7.04 3.93
N ALA A 385 22.08 6.32 3.25
CA ALA A 385 22.50 6.65 1.89
C ALA A 385 21.33 6.50 0.88
N LEU A 386 20.53 5.44 0.99
CA LEU A 386 19.32 5.24 0.20
C LEU A 386 18.30 6.35 0.45
N ALA A 387 18.00 6.65 1.71
CA ALA A 387 17.08 7.72 2.08
C ALA A 387 17.54 9.08 1.49
N ARG A 388 18.84 9.40 1.58
CA ARG A 388 19.40 10.63 1.00
C ARG A 388 19.26 10.69 -0.50
N SER A 389 19.44 9.58 -1.19
CA SER A 389 19.30 9.53 -2.64
C SER A 389 17.85 9.67 -3.09
N ILE A 390 16.89 9.06 -2.36
CA ILE A 390 15.45 9.22 -2.61
C ILE A 390 15.04 10.67 -2.36
N GLN A 391 15.42 11.25 -1.22
CA GLN A 391 15.19 12.66 -0.90
C GLN A 391 15.74 13.58 -2.00
N GLY A 392 16.97 13.34 -2.48
CA GLY A 392 17.60 14.11 -3.55
C GLY A 392 16.77 14.14 -4.84
N GLY A 393 16.23 12.99 -5.24
CA GLY A 393 15.35 12.88 -6.41
C GLY A 393 14.03 13.61 -6.22
N ILE A 394 13.39 13.48 -5.05
CA ILE A 394 12.15 14.18 -4.68
C ILE A 394 12.37 15.70 -4.69
N LYS A 395 13.42 16.17 -4.03
CA LYS A 395 13.78 17.58 -3.97
C LYS A 395 13.99 18.17 -5.36
N GLN A 396 14.75 17.47 -6.20
CA GLN A 396 15.01 17.88 -7.59
C GLN A 396 13.70 18.00 -8.40
N PHE A 397 12.78 17.05 -8.23
CA PHE A 397 11.47 17.10 -8.91
C PHE A 397 10.66 18.33 -8.48
N PHE A 398 10.51 18.58 -7.18
CA PHE A 398 9.70 19.68 -6.69
C PHE A 398 10.34 21.06 -6.86
N GLN A 399 11.66 21.16 -6.96
CA GLN A 399 12.32 22.40 -7.36
C GLN A 399 11.97 22.79 -8.81
N GLN A 400 11.79 21.78 -9.69
CA GLN A 400 11.38 22.00 -11.08
C GLN A 400 9.87 22.17 -11.24
N ASN A 401 9.08 21.47 -10.40
CA ASN A 401 7.60 21.39 -10.51
C ASN A 401 6.93 21.65 -9.14
N PRO A 402 7.14 22.80 -8.49
CA PRO A 402 6.54 23.04 -7.18
C PRO A 402 5.02 23.25 -7.31
N PRO A 403 4.21 22.63 -6.44
CA PRO A 403 2.78 22.87 -6.39
C PRO A 403 2.48 24.34 -6.04
N PRO A 404 1.43 24.92 -6.63
CA PRO A 404 1.03 26.29 -6.30
C PRO A 404 0.77 26.49 -4.80
N GLY A 405 1.12 27.68 -4.28
CA GLY A 405 0.91 28.01 -2.87
C GLY A 405 1.91 27.38 -1.91
N THR A 406 2.97 26.71 -2.40
CA THR A 406 4.03 26.15 -1.57
C THR A 406 5.18 27.14 -1.36
N TYR A 407 5.96 26.94 -0.28
CA TYR A 407 7.17 27.71 -0.03
C TYR A 407 8.14 27.65 -1.22
N ILE A 408 8.35 26.47 -1.81
CA ILE A 408 9.25 26.26 -2.95
C ILE A 408 8.76 27.04 -4.19
N ALA A 409 7.44 27.06 -4.45
CA ALA A 409 6.86 27.86 -5.54
C ALA A 409 7.15 29.36 -5.31
N SER A 410 6.90 29.85 -4.10
CA SER A 410 7.18 31.25 -3.72
C SER A 410 8.65 31.62 -3.89
N GLN A 411 9.59 30.76 -3.48
CA GLN A 411 11.03 31.02 -3.64
C GLN A 411 11.46 31.03 -5.10
N ARG A 412 10.84 30.17 -5.95
CA ARG A 412 11.08 30.17 -7.38
C ARG A 412 10.55 31.44 -8.06
N ASP A 413 9.33 31.86 -7.71
CA ASP A 413 8.71 33.07 -8.26
C ASP A 413 9.49 34.34 -7.88
N GLN A 414 10.16 34.32 -6.72
CA GLN A 414 11.07 35.36 -6.27
C GLN A 414 12.49 35.28 -6.90
N GLY A 415 12.74 34.31 -7.79
CA GLY A 415 14.05 34.11 -8.43
C GLY A 415 15.15 33.58 -7.47
N LYS A 416 14.81 33.17 -6.23
CA LYS A 416 15.76 32.66 -5.23
C LYS A 416 16.13 31.19 -5.44
N ILE A 417 15.29 30.44 -6.15
CA ILE A 417 15.58 29.07 -6.61
C ILE A 417 15.58 29.13 -8.13
N ALA A 418 16.69 28.71 -8.73
CA ALA A 418 16.78 28.63 -10.19
C ALA A 418 15.68 27.69 -10.71
N ALA A 419 14.88 28.18 -11.65
CA ALA A 419 14.00 27.35 -12.42
C ALA A 419 14.89 26.46 -13.31
N GLY A 420 15.27 25.28 -12.81
CA GLY A 420 15.91 24.27 -13.64
C GLY A 420 15.02 23.93 -14.85
N PRO A 421 15.59 23.37 -15.92
CA PRO A 421 14.81 22.97 -17.08
C PRO A 421 13.67 22.04 -16.61
N ARG A 422 12.44 22.40 -16.94
CA ARG A 422 11.29 21.51 -16.73
C ARG A 422 11.37 20.42 -17.78
N GLU A 423 11.36 19.19 -17.36
CA GLU A 423 11.33 18.04 -18.26
C GLU A 423 10.00 17.32 -18.18
N HIS A 424 9.52 16.81 -19.29
CA HIS A 424 8.33 15.98 -19.38
C HIS A 424 8.68 14.65 -20.05
N LEU A 425 8.41 13.54 -19.37
CA LEU A 425 8.54 12.21 -19.95
C LEU A 425 7.22 11.84 -20.65
N VAL A 426 7.27 11.67 -21.96
CA VAL A 426 6.10 11.35 -22.78
C VAL A 426 5.53 9.99 -22.39
N THR A 427 4.24 9.96 -22.07
CA THR A 427 3.50 8.74 -21.75
C THR A 427 2.58 8.31 -22.89
N SER A 428 2.08 7.07 -22.83
CA SER A 428 1.17 6.55 -23.84
C SER A 428 -0.15 7.35 -23.86
N GLY A 429 -0.58 7.78 -25.05
CA GLY A 429 -1.79 8.58 -25.26
C GLY A 429 -1.58 10.09 -25.19
N GLU A 430 -0.37 10.57 -24.90
CA GLU A 430 -0.07 11.99 -24.95
C GLU A 430 0.29 12.46 -26.37
N SER A 431 -0.10 13.69 -26.68
CA SER A 431 0.33 14.42 -27.88
C SER A 431 1.11 15.66 -27.49
N LEU A 432 1.95 16.14 -28.40
CA LEU A 432 2.72 17.37 -28.18
C LEU A 432 1.80 18.57 -27.86
N ALA A 433 0.60 18.61 -28.46
CA ALA A 433 -0.40 19.67 -28.22
C ALA A 433 -0.97 19.58 -26.77
N LEU A 434 -1.29 18.37 -26.30
CA LEU A 434 -1.76 18.13 -24.91
C LEU A 434 -0.68 18.54 -23.90
N ILE A 435 0.58 18.21 -24.17
CA ILE A 435 1.71 18.57 -23.31
C ILE A 435 1.89 20.09 -23.29
N ALA A 436 1.86 20.75 -24.46
CA ALA A 436 1.95 22.21 -24.57
C ALA A 436 0.82 22.90 -23.75
N GLN A 437 -0.40 22.43 -23.91
CA GLN A 437 -1.56 22.94 -23.14
C GLN A 437 -1.39 22.74 -21.61
N ARG A 438 -0.94 21.57 -21.17
CA ARG A 438 -0.70 21.26 -19.74
C ARG A 438 0.30 22.22 -19.11
N TYR A 439 1.38 22.52 -19.82
CA TYR A 439 2.44 23.41 -19.32
C TYR A 439 2.23 24.87 -19.69
N GLN A 440 1.11 25.20 -20.34
CA GLN A 440 0.76 26.57 -20.75
C GLN A 440 1.85 27.21 -21.61
N VAL A 441 2.48 26.45 -22.50
CA VAL A 441 3.46 26.90 -23.48
C VAL A 441 2.87 26.74 -24.86
N SER A 442 3.35 27.58 -25.84
CA SER A 442 2.92 27.39 -27.21
C SER A 442 3.50 26.09 -27.79
N LEU A 443 2.74 25.46 -28.70
CA LEU A 443 3.19 24.25 -29.41
C LEU A 443 4.50 24.52 -30.18
N ALA A 444 4.62 25.72 -30.74
CA ALA A 444 5.82 26.14 -31.44
C ALA A 444 7.04 26.26 -30.51
N ALA A 445 6.86 26.87 -29.34
CA ALA A 445 7.92 26.96 -28.34
C ALA A 445 8.37 25.58 -27.84
N LEU A 446 7.43 24.68 -27.60
CA LEU A 446 7.73 23.32 -27.16
C LEU A 446 8.49 22.53 -28.26
N ARG A 447 8.08 22.67 -29.52
CA ARG A 447 8.82 22.09 -30.66
C ARG A 447 10.26 22.63 -30.77
N SER A 448 10.40 23.93 -30.70
CA SER A 448 11.72 24.62 -30.83
C SER A 448 12.66 24.20 -29.70
N ALA A 449 12.17 24.16 -28.45
CA ALA A 449 12.97 23.76 -27.29
C ALA A 449 13.52 22.34 -27.42
N ASN A 450 12.79 21.47 -28.15
CA ASN A 450 13.16 20.06 -28.32
C ASN A 450 13.75 19.75 -29.73
N GLY A 451 13.98 20.70 -30.56
CA GLY A 451 14.51 20.48 -31.92
C GLY A 451 13.61 19.60 -32.80
N LEU A 452 12.30 19.59 -32.53
CA LEU A 452 11.35 18.76 -33.25
C LEU A 452 10.95 19.41 -34.58
N LYS A 453 10.99 18.62 -35.66
CA LYS A 453 10.57 19.06 -37.00
C LYS A 453 9.06 18.98 -37.20
N ASN A 454 8.37 18.14 -36.43
CA ASN A 454 6.92 17.95 -36.47
C ASN A 454 6.41 17.58 -35.05
N ASP A 455 5.12 17.29 -34.92
CA ASP A 455 4.47 16.98 -33.61
C ASP A 455 4.59 15.53 -33.18
N ASN A 456 5.38 14.70 -33.91
CA ASN A 456 5.56 13.31 -33.59
C ASN A 456 6.51 13.17 -32.40
N ILE A 457 5.99 12.58 -31.30
CA ILE A 457 6.72 12.24 -30.10
C ILE A 457 6.61 10.75 -29.82
N LYS A 458 7.57 10.20 -29.09
CA LYS A 458 7.60 8.77 -28.74
C LYS A 458 7.38 8.59 -27.24
N VAL A 459 6.64 7.56 -26.87
CA VAL A 459 6.53 7.14 -25.49
C VAL A 459 7.93 6.88 -24.90
N GLY A 460 8.19 7.44 -23.71
CA GLY A 460 9.52 7.41 -23.08
C GLY A 460 10.49 8.49 -23.57
N GLN A 461 10.08 9.36 -24.50
CA GLN A 461 10.88 10.52 -24.89
C GLN A 461 10.80 11.58 -23.79
N THR A 462 11.95 12.16 -23.40
CA THR A 462 11.98 13.31 -22.51
C THR A 462 11.93 14.59 -23.36
N LEU A 463 11.00 15.48 -23.01
CA LEU A 463 10.85 16.80 -23.62
C LEU A 463 11.26 17.89 -22.64
N ASP A 464 12.09 18.82 -23.10
CA ASP A 464 12.37 20.06 -22.39
C ASP A 464 11.18 21.02 -22.52
N ILE A 465 10.60 21.42 -21.39
CA ILE A 465 9.49 22.36 -21.34
C ILE A 465 10.04 23.79 -21.18
N PRO A 466 9.91 24.65 -22.19
CA PRO A 466 10.43 26.01 -22.10
C PRO A 466 9.74 26.78 -20.96
N ALA A 467 10.46 27.75 -20.39
CA ALA A 467 9.85 28.66 -19.42
C ALA A 467 8.71 29.41 -20.12
N THR A 468 7.56 29.54 -19.40
CA THR A 468 6.45 30.37 -19.91
C THR A 468 6.98 31.79 -20.03
N ALA A 469 7.19 32.28 -21.24
CA ALA A 469 7.30 33.70 -21.45
C ALA A 469 5.91 34.27 -21.09
N LEU A 470 5.74 34.81 -19.90
CA LEU A 470 4.69 35.75 -19.61
C LEU A 470 4.90 36.86 -20.64
N ALA A 471 4.07 36.89 -21.68
CA ALA A 471 4.06 37.97 -22.63
C ALA A 471 3.93 39.25 -21.81
N ALA A 472 5.01 40.02 -21.75
CA ALA A 472 4.89 41.42 -21.52
C ALA A 472 3.99 41.94 -22.68
N GLN A 473 2.70 42.09 -22.41
CA GLN A 473 1.86 42.90 -23.27
C GLN A 473 2.22 44.35 -23.00
N PRO A 474 2.44 45.12 -24.07
CA PRO A 474 2.78 46.53 -23.97
C PRO A 474 1.63 47.37 -23.40
#